data_9d63d2a19cd242041717dbdbab00b02d
#
_entry.id   9d63d2a19cd242041717dbdbab00b02d
#
_cell.length_a   1.000
_cell.length_b   1.000
_cell.length_c   1.000
_cell.angle_alpha   90.00
_cell.angle_beta   90.00
_cell.angle_gamma   90.00
#
_symmetry.space_group_name_H-M   'P 1'
#
loop_
_entity.id
_entity.type
_entity.pdbx_description
1 polymer ?
#
loop_
_entity_poly.entity_id
_entity_poly.type
_entity_poly.pdbx_seq_one_letter_code
_entity_poly.pdbx_strand_id
1 'polypeptide(L)'
;IVVSALANVQASLFLQTLMDDYIVPMTHQQNPSFAPLAGALLRVGCIYLVGILAAWLNARVMVNVTQGTLRNLRTKLFTHMESLPISYFDTNPHGDIMSVYTNDVDTLRQMISQSIPQLVSSVITIVSVFFSMCMLSWQLTIVTMLMVALMLFCSKKIAASSGRYFVQQQRDLGKVNGYIEEMMEGQKVVKVFTHEQQTLDGFRQLNDQLKESANQANSFSNIMMPVNAQLGNISYAVCALVGAAMAVGGVGGMTLGTVVAFLSLNKGFNMPISQVSMQANSVIMA
;
A
#
# COMPACT_ATOMS: atom_id res chain seq x y z
N ILE A 1 -13.63 9.97 -2.47
CA ILE A 1 -13.06 8.66 -2.84
C ILE A 1 -13.84 8.04 -3.99
N VAL A 2 -15.17 7.78 -3.87
CA VAL A 2 -15.97 7.11 -4.91
C VAL A 2 -15.92 7.87 -6.24
N VAL A 3 -16.14 9.18 -6.21
CA VAL A 3 -16.13 10.02 -7.44
C VAL A 3 -14.78 9.99 -8.14
N SER A 4 -13.66 10.07 -7.40
CA SER A 4 -12.32 9.99 -7.99
C SER A 4 -12.01 8.59 -8.55
N ALA A 5 -12.45 7.51 -7.89
CA ALA A 5 -12.28 6.15 -8.39
C ALA A 5 -13.07 5.93 -9.69
N LEU A 6 -14.34 6.37 -9.74
CA LEU A 6 -15.16 6.29 -10.95
C LEU A 6 -14.60 7.14 -12.10
N ALA A 7 -14.08 8.34 -11.81
CA ALA A 7 -13.44 9.17 -12.83
C ALA A 7 -12.22 8.46 -13.46
N ASN A 8 -11.38 7.79 -12.66
CA ASN A 8 -10.25 7.01 -13.16
C ASN A 8 -10.69 5.82 -14.03
N VAL A 9 -11.75 5.11 -13.63
CA VAL A 9 -12.32 4.01 -14.43
C VAL A 9 -12.88 4.52 -15.73
N GLN A 10 -13.66 5.60 -15.72
CA GLN A 10 -14.20 6.23 -16.94
C GLN A 10 -13.09 6.68 -17.91
N ALA A 11 -11.99 7.20 -17.36
CA ALA A 11 -10.84 7.59 -18.18
C ALA A 11 -10.17 6.37 -18.86
N SER A 12 -10.10 5.22 -18.15
CA SER A 12 -9.59 3.97 -18.75
C SER A 12 -10.54 3.42 -19.82
N LEU A 13 -11.85 3.47 -19.59
CA LEU A 13 -12.87 3.05 -20.57
C LEU A 13 -12.90 3.96 -21.81
N PHE A 14 -12.64 5.25 -21.61
CA PHE A 14 -12.55 6.19 -22.73
C PHE A 14 -11.45 5.83 -23.74
N LEU A 15 -10.40 5.12 -23.32
CA LEU A 15 -9.37 4.65 -24.27
C LEU A 15 -9.93 3.73 -25.35
N GLN A 16 -10.97 2.95 -25.04
CA GLN A 16 -11.67 2.16 -26.04
C GLN A 16 -12.34 3.09 -27.07
N THR A 17 -13.19 4.02 -26.62
CA THR A 17 -13.85 4.99 -27.47
C THR A 17 -12.84 5.81 -28.30
N LEU A 18 -11.75 6.24 -27.66
CA LEU A 18 -10.68 6.98 -28.31
C LEU A 18 -10.05 6.20 -29.47
N MET A 19 -9.77 4.93 -29.27
CA MET A 19 -9.16 4.08 -30.30
C MET A 19 -10.16 3.70 -31.38
N ASP A 20 -11.33 3.18 -31.00
CA ASP A 20 -12.29 2.58 -31.95
C ASP A 20 -13.09 3.63 -32.72
N ASP A 21 -13.51 4.74 -32.08
CA ASP A 21 -14.38 5.72 -32.69
C ASP A 21 -13.62 6.89 -33.33
N TYR A 22 -12.39 7.18 -32.88
CA TYR A 22 -11.64 8.34 -33.38
C TYR A 22 -10.34 7.93 -34.11
N ILE A 23 -9.42 7.21 -33.47
CA ILE A 23 -8.07 6.96 -34.01
C ILE A 23 -8.16 6.00 -35.21
N VAL A 24 -8.75 4.82 -35.03
CA VAL A 24 -8.81 3.81 -36.11
C VAL A 24 -9.54 4.33 -37.34
N PRO A 25 -10.73 4.99 -37.26
CA PRO A 25 -11.36 5.58 -38.44
C PRO A 25 -10.55 6.69 -39.12
N MET A 26 -9.80 7.50 -38.31
CA MET A 26 -8.95 8.56 -38.87
C MET A 26 -7.76 8.01 -39.68
N THR A 27 -7.24 6.84 -39.37
CA THR A 27 -6.13 6.22 -40.12
C THR A 27 -6.54 5.81 -41.54
N HIS A 28 -7.85 5.66 -41.80
CA HIS A 28 -8.38 5.30 -43.13
C HIS A 28 -8.84 6.51 -43.94
N GLN A 29 -8.76 7.73 -43.38
CA GLN A 29 -9.18 8.97 -44.09
C GLN A 29 -7.96 9.70 -44.65
N GLN A 30 -8.04 10.17 -45.90
CA GLN A 30 -6.97 10.94 -46.55
C GLN A 30 -6.78 12.35 -45.96
N ASN A 31 -7.83 12.97 -45.40
CA ASN A 31 -7.79 14.25 -44.72
C ASN A 31 -8.58 14.18 -43.40
N PRO A 32 -7.98 13.71 -42.31
CA PRO A 32 -8.67 13.55 -41.04
C PRO A 32 -8.94 14.90 -40.37
N SER A 33 -10.18 15.12 -39.93
CA SER A 33 -10.58 16.29 -39.14
C SER A 33 -10.33 16.00 -37.66
N PHE A 34 -9.48 16.81 -36.98
CA PHE A 34 -9.16 16.66 -35.55
C PHE A 34 -10.21 17.31 -34.63
N ALA A 35 -11.21 18.01 -35.17
CA ALA A 35 -12.21 18.70 -34.34
C ALA A 35 -13.06 17.76 -33.45
N PRO A 36 -13.55 16.58 -33.93
CA PRO A 36 -14.25 15.62 -33.07
C PRO A 36 -13.37 15.05 -31.96
N LEU A 37 -12.11 14.77 -32.27
CA LEU A 37 -11.11 14.27 -31.30
C LEU A 37 -10.86 15.29 -30.18
N ALA A 38 -10.69 16.58 -30.55
CA ALA A 38 -10.50 17.65 -29.57
C ALA A 38 -11.73 17.79 -28.63
N GLY A 39 -12.95 17.66 -29.16
CA GLY A 39 -14.17 17.64 -28.35
C GLY A 39 -14.25 16.48 -27.38
N ALA A 40 -13.84 15.27 -27.80
CA ALA A 40 -13.77 14.09 -26.95
C ALA A 40 -12.73 14.23 -25.86
N LEU A 41 -11.53 14.75 -26.18
CA LEU A 41 -10.48 15.02 -25.21
C LEU A 41 -10.87 16.07 -24.17
N LEU A 42 -11.57 17.13 -24.57
CA LEU A 42 -12.12 18.14 -23.66
C LEU A 42 -13.12 17.52 -22.68
N ARG A 43 -14.02 16.65 -23.16
CA ARG A 43 -14.99 15.94 -22.30
C ARG A 43 -14.29 15.11 -21.22
N VAL A 44 -13.26 14.35 -21.59
CA VAL A 44 -12.49 13.55 -20.65
C VAL A 44 -11.65 14.42 -19.72
N GLY A 45 -11.10 15.52 -20.24
CA GLY A 45 -10.44 16.54 -19.42
C GLY A 45 -11.36 17.08 -18.31
N CYS A 46 -12.63 17.34 -18.61
CA CYS A 46 -13.61 17.71 -17.60
C CYS A 46 -13.86 16.62 -16.57
N ILE A 47 -13.92 15.33 -16.97
CA ILE A 47 -14.07 14.20 -16.05
C ILE A 47 -12.86 14.11 -15.11
N TYR A 48 -11.63 14.25 -15.63
CA TYR A 48 -10.43 14.28 -14.82
C TYR A 48 -10.41 15.48 -13.84
N LEU A 49 -10.84 16.66 -14.28
CA LEU A 49 -10.95 17.84 -13.41
C LEU A 49 -11.90 17.57 -12.23
N VAL A 50 -13.06 16.96 -12.49
CA VAL A 50 -13.99 16.55 -11.43
C VAL A 50 -13.34 15.54 -10.50
N GLY A 51 -12.61 14.56 -11.04
CA GLY A 51 -11.84 13.58 -10.24
C GLY A 51 -10.79 14.22 -9.35
N ILE A 52 -10.02 15.19 -9.87
CA ILE A 52 -8.99 15.95 -9.13
C ILE A 52 -9.64 16.80 -8.04
N LEU A 53 -10.72 17.50 -8.33
CA LEU A 53 -11.45 18.29 -7.34
C LEU A 53 -12.01 17.41 -6.22
N ALA A 54 -12.57 16.25 -6.56
CA ALA A 54 -13.06 15.28 -5.60
C ALA A 54 -11.93 14.72 -4.71
N ALA A 55 -10.76 14.43 -5.29
CA ALA A 55 -9.59 13.97 -4.55
C ALA A 55 -9.05 15.08 -3.61
N TRP A 56 -8.96 16.31 -4.09
CA TRP A 56 -8.55 17.46 -3.27
C TRP A 56 -9.51 17.70 -2.10
N LEU A 57 -10.82 17.67 -2.38
CA LEU A 57 -11.85 17.85 -1.35
C LEU A 57 -11.77 16.72 -0.31
N ASN A 58 -11.59 15.47 -0.74
CA ASN A 58 -11.39 14.34 0.15
C ASN A 58 -10.17 14.57 1.06
N ALA A 59 -9.02 14.96 0.51
CA ALA A 59 -7.82 15.25 1.29
C ALA A 59 -8.07 16.36 2.31
N ARG A 60 -8.76 17.43 1.91
CA ARG A 60 -9.09 18.56 2.79
C ARG A 60 -10.02 18.17 3.94
N VAL A 61 -11.06 17.37 3.64
CA VAL A 61 -11.99 16.85 4.66
C VAL A 61 -11.25 15.93 5.64
N MET A 62 -10.39 15.03 5.12
CA MET A 62 -9.64 14.10 5.96
C MET A 62 -8.68 14.80 6.92
N VAL A 63 -8.05 15.91 6.51
CA VAL A 63 -7.24 16.73 7.43
C VAL A 63 -8.11 17.25 8.57
N ASN A 64 -9.27 17.83 8.29
CA ASN A 64 -10.16 18.36 9.32
C ASN A 64 -10.68 17.27 10.27
N VAL A 65 -11.10 16.12 9.73
CA VAL A 65 -11.57 14.98 10.53
C VAL A 65 -10.44 14.45 11.43
N THR A 66 -9.25 14.25 10.87
CA THR A 66 -8.09 13.73 11.61
C THR A 66 -7.71 14.68 12.74
N GLN A 67 -7.52 15.97 12.45
CA GLN A 67 -7.11 16.95 13.46
C GLN A 67 -8.19 17.17 14.53
N GLY A 68 -9.47 17.18 14.13
CA GLY A 68 -10.60 17.25 15.07
C GLY A 68 -10.66 16.05 16.01
N THR A 69 -10.49 14.83 15.49
CA THR A 69 -10.46 13.60 16.28
C THR A 69 -9.27 13.58 17.24
N LEU A 70 -8.06 13.94 16.77
CA LEU A 70 -6.86 14.00 17.61
C LEU A 70 -6.96 15.05 18.72
N ARG A 71 -7.53 16.22 18.43
CA ARG A 71 -7.80 17.23 19.44
C ARG A 71 -8.70 16.66 20.54
N ASN A 72 -9.81 16.03 20.15
CA ASN A 72 -10.75 15.45 21.11
C ASN A 72 -10.12 14.30 21.91
N LEU A 73 -9.31 13.46 21.25
CA LEU A 73 -8.59 12.37 21.91
C LEU A 73 -7.61 12.89 22.95
N ARG A 74 -6.76 13.86 22.58
CA ARG A 74 -5.79 14.47 23.52
C ARG A 74 -6.49 15.14 24.71
N THR A 75 -7.60 15.84 24.46
CA THR A 75 -8.39 16.44 25.54
C THR A 75 -8.94 15.38 26.48
N LYS A 76 -9.51 14.28 25.95
CA LYS A 76 -10.03 13.18 26.76
C LYS A 76 -8.93 12.47 27.56
N LEU A 77 -7.78 12.19 26.92
CA LEU A 77 -6.63 11.59 27.60
C LEU A 77 -6.14 12.46 28.74
N PHE A 78 -6.00 13.77 28.51
CA PHE A 78 -5.57 14.70 29.54
C PHE A 78 -6.59 14.79 30.69
N THR A 79 -7.88 14.92 30.38
CA THR A 79 -8.94 14.95 31.40
C THR A 79 -8.97 13.65 32.21
N HIS A 80 -8.76 12.50 31.56
CA HIS A 80 -8.67 11.22 32.24
C HIS A 80 -7.45 11.15 33.15
N MET A 81 -6.30 11.57 32.68
CA MET A 81 -5.06 11.63 33.45
C MET A 81 -5.24 12.46 34.74
N GLU A 82 -5.87 13.63 34.65
CA GLU A 82 -6.15 14.49 35.81
C GLU A 82 -7.11 13.84 36.83
N SER A 83 -7.92 12.86 36.41
CA SER A 83 -8.83 12.12 37.28
C SER A 83 -8.21 10.90 37.96
N LEU A 84 -6.99 10.52 37.60
CA LEU A 84 -6.30 9.34 38.14
C LEU A 84 -5.75 9.63 39.54
N PRO A 85 -5.76 8.63 40.46
CA PRO A 85 -5.19 8.77 41.80
C PRO A 85 -3.65 8.91 41.73
N ILE A 86 -3.07 9.58 42.74
CA ILE A 86 -1.61 9.79 42.83
C ILE A 86 -0.86 8.46 42.78
N SER A 87 -1.38 7.41 43.38
CA SER A 87 -0.80 6.07 43.38
C SER A 87 -0.57 5.50 41.98
N TYR A 88 -1.33 5.94 40.97
CA TYR A 88 -1.11 5.56 39.58
C TYR A 88 0.22 6.11 39.05
N PHE A 89 0.55 7.34 39.39
CA PHE A 89 1.80 8.00 38.99
C PHE A 89 3.02 7.49 39.75
N ASP A 90 2.81 7.00 40.96
CA ASP A 90 3.87 6.37 41.76
C ASP A 90 4.25 4.98 41.25
N THR A 91 3.28 4.26 40.65
CA THR A 91 3.46 2.88 40.18
C THR A 91 3.79 2.75 38.69
N ASN A 92 3.51 3.77 37.88
CA ASN A 92 3.76 3.76 36.45
C ASN A 92 4.85 4.76 36.05
N PRO A 93 5.85 4.34 35.26
CA PRO A 93 6.88 5.25 34.78
C PRO A 93 6.30 6.42 33.98
N HIS A 94 6.73 7.65 34.25
CA HIS A 94 6.29 8.82 33.51
C HIS A 94 6.57 8.73 32.00
N GLY A 95 7.63 8.00 31.62
CA GLY A 95 7.96 7.72 30.19
C GLY A 95 6.89 6.92 29.49
N ASP A 96 6.30 5.91 30.14
CA ASP A 96 5.22 5.10 29.56
C ASP A 96 3.94 5.91 29.38
N ILE A 97 3.60 6.73 30.39
CA ILE A 97 2.45 7.66 30.28
C ILE A 97 2.67 8.64 29.13
N MET A 98 3.87 9.20 29.01
CA MET A 98 4.20 10.13 27.92
C MET A 98 4.20 9.45 26.55
N SER A 99 4.57 8.17 26.48
CA SER A 99 4.54 7.37 25.24
C SER A 99 3.12 7.27 24.66
N VAL A 100 2.09 7.14 25.50
CA VAL A 100 0.68 7.17 25.06
C VAL A 100 0.35 8.49 24.36
N TYR A 101 0.78 9.64 24.91
CA TYR A 101 0.52 10.95 24.33
C TYR A 101 1.27 11.24 23.03
N THR A 102 2.44 10.64 22.86
CA THR A 102 3.30 10.86 21.69
C THR A 102 3.14 9.76 20.66
N ASN A 103 3.52 8.52 21.00
CA ASN A 103 3.62 7.43 20.03
C ASN A 103 2.26 6.85 19.65
N ASP A 104 1.38 6.58 20.64
CA ASP A 104 0.09 5.94 20.38
C ASP A 104 -0.86 6.92 19.67
N VAL A 105 -0.87 8.20 20.11
CA VAL A 105 -1.67 9.23 19.42
C VAL A 105 -1.18 9.45 17.99
N ASP A 106 0.14 9.38 17.73
CA ASP A 106 0.69 9.53 16.38
C ASP A 106 0.39 8.31 15.49
N THR A 107 0.42 7.11 16.07
CA THR A 107 0.00 5.87 15.39
C THR A 107 -1.49 5.94 15.01
N LEU A 108 -2.35 6.39 15.90
CA LEU A 108 -3.78 6.63 15.62
C LEU A 108 -3.97 7.70 14.53
N ARG A 109 -3.17 8.77 14.56
CA ARG A 109 -3.18 9.79 13.50
C ARG A 109 -2.88 9.16 12.14
N GLN A 110 -1.85 8.36 12.04
CA GLN A 110 -1.48 7.68 10.78
C GLN A 110 -2.57 6.71 10.32
N MET A 111 -3.17 5.97 11.24
CA MET A 111 -4.26 5.05 10.94
C MET A 111 -5.47 5.79 10.36
N ILE A 112 -5.92 6.89 11.00
CA ILE A 112 -7.10 7.65 10.59
C ILE A 112 -6.82 8.43 9.30
N SER A 113 -5.63 9.07 9.17
CA SER A 113 -5.33 9.95 8.03
C SER A 113 -4.92 9.21 6.77
N GLN A 114 -4.35 8.01 6.88
CA GLN A 114 -3.77 7.29 5.74
C GLN A 114 -4.33 5.87 5.58
N SER A 115 -4.23 5.01 6.62
CA SER A 115 -4.51 3.59 6.47
C SER A 115 -5.98 3.31 6.15
N ILE A 116 -6.91 3.89 6.89
CA ILE A 116 -8.36 3.70 6.66
C ILE A 116 -8.80 4.27 5.30
N PRO A 117 -8.49 5.52 4.93
CA PRO A 117 -8.85 6.04 3.61
C PRO A 117 -8.24 5.26 2.45
N GLN A 118 -7.00 4.79 2.60
CA GLN A 118 -6.32 3.99 1.58
C GLN A 118 -6.99 2.64 1.39
N LEU A 119 -7.37 1.95 2.47
CA LEU A 119 -8.10 0.67 2.39
C LEU A 119 -9.47 0.85 1.71
N VAL A 120 -10.23 1.86 2.13
CA VAL A 120 -11.54 2.18 1.51
C VAL A 120 -11.38 2.49 0.02
N SER A 121 -10.39 3.31 -0.34
CA SER A 121 -10.09 3.64 -1.72
C SER A 121 -9.70 2.40 -2.54
N SER A 122 -8.87 1.52 -1.97
CA SER A 122 -8.44 0.28 -2.64
C SER A 122 -9.62 -0.66 -2.89
N VAL A 123 -10.52 -0.85 -1.92
CA VAL A 123 -11.72 -1.69 -2.08
C VAL A 123 -12.64 -1.14 -3.17
N ILE A 124 -12.93 0.17 -3.15
CA ILE A 124 -13.77 0.82 -4.15
C ILE A 124 -13.15 0.68 -5.56
N THR A 125 -11.85 0.91 -5.67
CA THR A 125 -11.12 0.79 -6.94
C THR A 125 -11.15 -0.65 -7.45
N ILE A 126 -10.84 -1.63 -6.61
CA ILE A 126 -10.86 -3.07 -6.98
C ILE A 126 -12.25 -3.45 -7.49
N VAL A 127 -13.31 -3.12 -6.76
CA VAL A 127 -14.69 -3.44 -7.15
C VAL A 127 -15.05 -2.76 -8.47
N SER A 128 -14.82 -1.45 -8.59
CA SER A 128 -15.17 -0.69 -9.79
C SER A 128 -14.42 -1.16 -11.04
N VAL A 129 -13.10 -1.41 -10.89
CA VAL A 129 -12.26 -1.89 -12.00
C VAL A 129 -12.65 -3.32 -12.38
N PHE A 130 -12.89 -4.21 -11.41
CA PHE A 130 -13.31 -5.59 -11.67
C PHE A 130 -14.61 -5.65 -12.50
N PHE A 131 -15.65 -4.90 -12.09
CA PHE A 131 -16.89 -4.83 -12.85
C PHE A 131 -16.67 -4.29 -14.27
N SER A 132 -15.85 -3.25 -14.42
CA SER A 132 -15.54 -2.68 -15.74
C SER A 132 -14.77 -3.66 -16.63
N MET A 133 -13.83 -4.44 -16.06
CA MET A 133 -13.12 -5.50 -16.78
C MET A 133 -14.06 -6.62 -17.24
N CYS A 134 -15.00 -7.04 -16.39
CA CYS A 134 -16.02 -8.03 -16.77
C CYS A 134 -16.92 -7.54 -17.92
N MET A 135 -17.28 -6.26 -17.91
CA MET A 135 -18.09 -5.66 -18.98
C MET A 135 -17.33 -5.55 -20.31
N LEU A 136 -16.02 -5.28 -20.27
CA LEU A 136 -15.18 -5.19 -21.47
C LEU A 136 -14.90 -6.57 -22.08
N SER A 137 -14.43 -7.52 -21.25
CA SER A 137 -14.09 -8.88 -21.68
C SER A 137 -14.00 -9.82 -20.50
N TRP A 138 -14.92 -10.75 -20.38
CA TRP A 138 -14.90 -11.78 -19.34
C TRP A 138 -13.72 -12.75 -19.48
N GLN A 139 -13.29 -13.02 -20.74
CA GLN A 139 -12.18 -13.92 -21.03
C GLN A 139 -10.85 -13.37 -20.49
N LEU A 140 -10.54 -12.10 -20.79
CA LEU A 140 -9.33 -11.45 -20.26
C LEU A 140 -9.42 -11.23 -18.73
N THR A 141 -10.63 -11.05 -18.19
CA THR A 141 -10.83 -10.96 -16.75
C THR A 141 -10.45 -12.24 -16.04
N ILE A 142 -10.79 -13.43 -16.59
CA ILE A 142 -10.35 -14.71 -16.04
C ILE A 142 -8.82 -14.81 -16.02
N VAL A 143 -8.17 -14.43 -17.13
CA VAL A 143 -6.69 -14.43 -17.20
C VAL A 143 -6.09 -13.52 -16.10
N THR A 144 -6.63 -12.31 -15.94
CA THR A 144 -6.19 -11.40 -14.88
C THR A 144 -6.41 -12.00 -13.49
N MET A 145 -7.55 -12.62 -13.22
CA MET A 145 -7.86 -13.24 -11.93
C MET A 145 -6.92 -14.40 -11.60
N LEU A 146 -6.51 -15.18 -12.59
CA LEU A 146 -5.49 -16.24 -12.40
C LEU A 146 -4.14 -15.62 -12.00
N MET A 147 -3.75 -14.53 -12.67
CA MET A 147 -2.50 -13.83 -12.33
C MET A 147 -2.55 -13.18 -10.94
N VAL A 148 -3.71 -12.62 -10.56
CA VAL A 148 -3.93 -12.09 -9.20
C VAL A 148 -3.85 -13.20 -8.14
N ALA A 149 -4.46 -14.36 -8.40
CA ALA A 149 -4.35 -15.51 -7.51
C ALA A 149 -2.89 -15.96 -7.31
N LEU A 150 -2.10 -15.99 -8.40
CA LEU A 150 -0.66 -16.26 -8.34
C LEU A 150 0.08 -15.20 -7.51
N MET A 151 -0.23 -13.92 -7.72
CA MET A 151 0.36 -12.79 -6.98
C MET A 151 0.07 -12.90 -5.49
N LEU A 152 -1.19 -13.17 -5.10
CA LEU A 152 -1.58 -13.35 -3.70
C LEU A 152 -0.91 -14.58 -3.07
N PHE A 153 -0.76 -15.66 -3.81
CA PHE A 153 -0.05 -16.87 -3.36
C PHE A 153 1.44 -16.58 -3.08
N CYS A 154 2.12 -15.89 -4.02
CA CYS A 154 3.51 -15.47 -3.83
C CYS A 154 3.66 -14.52 -2.63
N SER A 155 2.78 -13.51 -2.54
CA SER A 155 2.76 -12.56 -1.42
C SER A 155 2.56 -13.26 -0.07
N LYS A 156 1.64 -14.23 0.01
CA LYS A 156 1.41 -15.02 1.24
C LYS A 156 2.66 -15.81 1.65
N LYS A 157 3.37 -16.42 0.71
CA LYS A 157 4.63 -17.16 1.00
C LYS A 157 5.72 -16.22 1.51
N ILE A 158 5.90 -15.08 0.86
CA ILE A 158 6.91 -14.08 1.26
C ILE A 158 6.57 -13.53 2.65
N ALA A 159 5.31 -13.14 2.89
CA ALA A 159 4.86 -12.61 4.17
C ALA A 159 5.05 -13.62 5.33
N ALA A 160 4.73 -14.90 5.10
CA ALA A 160 4.93 -15.95 6.11
C ALA A 160 6.41 -16.17 6.46
N SER A 161 7.30 -16.06 5.48
CA SER A 161 8.75 -16.14 5.72
C SER A 161 9.27 -14.91 6.42
N SER A 162 8.88 -13.72 5.96
CA SER A 162 9.20 -12.44 6.57
C SER A 162 8.79 -12.40 8.05
N GLY A 163 7.55 -12.78 8.38
CA GLY A 163 7.03 -12.77 9.75
C GLY A 163 7.85 -13.61 10.72
N ARG A 164 8.32 -14.79 10.31
CA ARG A 164 9.19 -15.63 11.18
C ARG A 164 10.51 -14.94 11.53
N TYR A 165 11.14 -14.31 10.54
CA TYR A 165 12.40 -13.59 10.75
C TYR A 165 12.20 -12.30 11.55
N PHE A 166 11.06 -11.62 11.41
CA PHE A 166 10.74 -10.46 12.25
C PHE A 166 10.56 -10.84 13.73
N VAL A 167 9.89 -11.96 14.01
CA VAL A 167 9.79 -12.47 15.39
C VAL A 167 11.17 -12.78 15.95
N GLN A 168 12.07 -13.39 15.16
CA GLN A 168 13.45 -13.65 15.58
C GLN A 168 14.21 -12.33 15.82
N GLN A 169 14.09 -11.36 14.92
CA GLN A 169 14.70 -10.04 15.07
C GLN A 169 14.25 -9.36 16.38
N GLN A 170 12.95 -9.41 16.71
CA GLN A 170 12.44 -8.83 17.95
C GLN A 170 13.01 -9.52 19.20
N ARG A 171 13.16 -10.84 19.16
CA ARG A 171 13.82 -11.57 20.26
C ARG A 171 15.28 -11.17 20.43
N ASP A 172 16.01 -11.04 19.33
CA ASP A 172 17.43 -10.67 19.37
C ASP A 172 17.61 -9.19 19.76
N LEU A 173 16.69 -8.31 19.35
CA LEU A 173 16.63 -6.93 19.82
C LEU A 173 16.39 -6.85 21.34
N GLY A 174 15.48 -7.68 21.86
CA GLY A 174 15.24 -7.79 23.30
C GLY A 174 16.49 -8.22 24.06
N LYS A 175 17.28 -9.18 23.52
CA LYS A 175 18.56 -9.60 24.16
C LYS A 175 19.59 -8.46 24.16
N VAL A 176 19.72 -7.72 23.06
CA VAL A 176 20.62 -6.56 22.97
C VAL A 176 20.20 -5.49 23.98
N ASN A 177 18.92 -5.16 24.05
CA ASN A 177 18.41 -4.15 24.98
C ASN A 177 18.62 -4.59 26.45
N GLY A 178 18.28 -5.84 26.78
CA GLY A 178 18.53 -6.37 28.14
C GLY A 178 20.00 -6.36 28.53
N TYR A 179 20.89 -6.70 27.59
CA TYR A 179 22.34 -6.60 27.83
C TYR A 179 22.81 -5.16 28.07
N ILE A 180 22.28 -4.21 27.30
CA ILE A 180 22.59 -2.78 27.49
C ILE A 180 22.14 -2.34 28.89
N GLU A 181 20.92 -2.67 29.29
CA GLU A 181 20.36 -2.33 30.60
C GLU A 181 21.21 -2.93 31.73
N GLU A 182 21.53 -4.21 31.67
CA GLU A 182 22.40 -4.90 32.64
C GLU A 182 23.78 -4.23 32.77
N MET A 183 24.41 -3.90 31.63
CA MET A 183 25.71 -3.24 31.62
C MET A 183 25.66 -1.80 32.12
N MET A 184 24.55 -1.09 31.86
CA MET A 184 24.33 0.27 32.39
C MET A 184 24.18 0.26 33.92
N GLU A 185 23.39 -0.67 34.47
CA GLU A 185 23.24 -0.85 35.91
C GLU A 185 24.54 -1.30 36.57
N GLY A 186 25.22 -2.27 35.94
CA GLY A 186 26.50 -2.82 36.39
C GLY A 186 27.75 -2.00 36.06
N GLN A 187 27.61 -0.77 35.48
CA GLN A 187 28.74 -0.01 34.96
C GLN A 187 29.85 0.25 35.98
N LYS A 188 29.53 0.45 37.26
CA LYS A 188 30.51 0.61 38.33
C LYS A 188 31.35 -0.64 38.49
N VAL A 189 30.74 -1.83 38.43
CA VAL A 189 31.43 -3.13 38.57
C VAL A 189 32.34 -3.36 37.37
N VAL A 190 31.84 -3.13 36.14
CA VAL A 190 32.63 -3.22 34.90
C VAL A 190 33.91 -2.38 35.01
N LYS A 191 33.78 -1.14 35.50
CA LYS A 191 34.92 -0.21 35.66
C LYS A 191 35.91 -0.63 36.73
N VAL A 192 35.42 -1.08 37.89
CA VAL A 192 36.28 -1.51 39.01
C VAL A 192 37.09 -2.73 38.64
N PHE A 193 36.51 -3.68 37.90
CA PHE A 193 37.19 -4.92 37.50
C PHE A 193 37.86 -4.83 36.12
N THR A 194 37.82 -3.67 35.45
CA THR A 194 38.44 -3.46 34.14
C THR A 194 37.94 -4.44 33.08
N HIS A 195 36.63 -4.74 33.09
CA HIS A 195 35.97 -5.71 32.18
C HIS A 195 35.37 -5.06 30.92
N GLU A 196 35.77 -3.85 30.54
CA GLU A 196 35.20 -3.12 29.40
C GLU A 196 35.34 -3.87 28.09
N GLN A 197 36.51 -4.51 27.87
CA GLN A 197 36.72 -5.26 26.63
C GLN A 197 35.82 -6.49 26.55
N GLN A 198 35.64 -7.21 27.64
CA GLN A 198 34.77 -8.37 27.72
C GLN A 198 33.30 -7.99 27.50
N THR A 199 32.88 -6.85 28.07
CA THR A 199 31.53 -6.29 27.86
C THR A 199 31.32 -5.90 26.41
N LEU A 200 32.30 -5.26 25.76
CA LEU A 200 32.23 -4.93 24.33
C LEU A 200 32.16 -6.15 23.44
N ASP A 201 32.89 -7.20 23.73
CA ASP A 201 32.86 -8.43 22.94
C ASP A 201 31.53 -9.18 23.10
N GLY A 202 30.96 -9.21 24.31
CA GLY A 202 29.60 -9.70 24.55
C GLY A 202 28.53 -8.91 23.76
N PHE A 203 28.62 -7.59 23.79
CA PHE A 203 27.74 -6.72 23.01
C PHE A 203 27.85 -6.97 21.51
N ARG A 204 29.08 -7.05 20.97
CA ARG A 204 29.32 -7.33 19.55
C ARG A 204 28.68 -8.64 19.11
N GLN A 205 28.82 -9.70 19.89
CA GLN A 205 28.22 -11.00 19.58
C GLN A 205 26.69 -10.93 19.48
N LEU A 206 26.02 -10.27 20.43
CA LEU A 206 24.57 -10.08 20.40
C LEU A 206 24.13 -9.17 19.26
N ASN A 207 24.87 -8.10 18.99
CA ASN A 207 24.60 -7.19 17.92
C ASN A 207 24.79 -7.82 16.52
N ASP A 208 25.76 -8.71 16.36
CA ASP A 208 25.94 -9.48 15.13
C ASP A 208 24.80 -10.48 14.90
N GLN A 209 24.27 -11.11 15.96
CA GLN A 209 23.08 -11.95 15.88
C GLN A 209 21.84 -11.12 15.45
N LEU A 210 21.65 -9.95 16.06
CA LEU A 210 20.58 -9.02 15.67
C LEU A 210 20.73 -8.57 14.23
N LYS A 211 21.94 -8.22 13.81
CA LYS A 211 22.22 -7.83 12.40
C LYS A 211 21.81 -8.95 11.43
N GLU A 212 22.15 -10.20 11.72
CA GLU A 212 21.82 -11.33 10.85
C GLU A 212 20.31 -11.57 10.76
N SER A 213 19.60 -11.60 11.89
CA SER A 213 18.14 -11.76 11.91
C SER A 213 17.42 -10.57 11.27
N ALA A 214 17.90 -9.34 11.47
CA ALA A 214 17.37 -8.14 10.84
C ALA A 214 17.62 -8.13 9.31
N ASN A 215 18.79 -8.58 8.86
CA ASN A 215 19.11 -8.70 7.44
C ASN A 215 18.16 -9.69 6.75
N GLN A 216 17.92 -10.85 7.34
CA GLN A 216 16.98 -11.83 6.79
C GLN A 216 15.54 -11.31 6.79
N ALA A 217 15.06 -10.72 7.89
CA ALA A 217 13.73 -10.13 7.98
C ALA A 217 13.48 -9.07 6.91
N ASN A 218 14.42 -8.12 6.77
CA ASN A 218 14.31 -7.03 5.81
C ASN A 218 14.50 -7.51 4.35
N SER A 219 15.34 -8.50 4.09
CA SER A 219 15.52 -9.07 2.76
C SER A 219 14.21 -9.66 2.23
N PHE A 220 13.49 -10.45 3.06
CA PHE A 220 12.19 -11.00 2.66
C PHE A 220 11.10 -9.93 2.55
N SER A 221 11.09 -8.94 3.45
CA SER A 221 10.12 -7.84 3.38
C SER A 221 10.30 -6.98 2.14
N ASN A 222 11.54 -6.60 1.83
CA ASN A 222 11.85 -5.68 0.73
C ASN A 222 11.68 -6.32 -0.66
N ILE A 223 11.77 -7.64 -0.79
CA ILE A 223 11.54 -8.33 -2.06
C ILE A 223 10.06 -8.37 -2.46
N MET A 224 9.14 -8.17 -1.54
CA MET A 224 7.69 -8.25 -1.78
C MET A 224 7.23 -7.24 -2.83
N MET A 225 7.68 -5.99 -2.70
CA MET A 225 7.29 -4.91 -3.64
C MET A 225 7.80 -5.17 -5.07
N PRO A 226 9.09 -5.47 -5.31
CA PRO A 226 9.58 -5.83 -6.65
C PRO A 226 8.89 -7.06 -7.25
N VAL A 227 8.65 -8.11 -6.46
CA VAL A 227 7.98 -9.33 -6.94
C VAL A 227 6.56 -9.01 -7.39
N ASN A 228 5.79 -8.28 -6.58
CA ASN A 228 4.44 -7.89 -6.95
C ASN A 228 4.41 -6.99 -8.19
N ALA A 229 5.35 -6.04 -8.32
CA ALA A 229 5.46 -5.18 -9.49
C ALA A 229 5.75 -6.00 -10.77
N GLN A 230 6.67 -6.98 -10.70
CA GLN A 230 6.98 -7.82 -11.85
C GLN A 230 5.87 -8.79 -12.21
N LEU A 231 5.17 -9.36 -11.22
CA LEU A 231 3.97 -10.16 -11.48
C LEU A 231 2.86 -9.34 -12.15
N GLY A 232 2.71 -8.07 -11.74
CA GLY A 232 1.82 -7.13 -12.42
C GLY A 232 2.21 -6.85 -13.87
N ASN A 233 3.52 -6.68 -14.15
CA ASN A 233 4.03 -6.51 -15.52
C ASN A 233 3.83 -7.78 -16.37
N ILE A 234 4.03 -8.96 -15.79
CA ILE A 234 3.76 -10.25 -16.46
C ILE A 234 2.26 -10.36 -16.76
N SER A 235 1.39 -10.03 -15.81
CA SER A 235 -0.06 -10.00 -16.03
C SER A 235 -0.44 -9.10 -17.20
N TYR A 236 0.13 -7.90 -17.24
CA TYR A 236 -0.06 -6.96 -18.35
C TYR A 236 0.38 -7.55 -19.70
N ALA A 237 1.58 -8.15 -19.77
CA ALA A 237 2.10 -8.75 -20.98
C ALA A 237 1.27 -9.94 -21.47
N VAL A 238 0.85 -10.82 -20.55
CA VAL A 238 -0.03 -11.96 -20.86
C VAL A 238 -1.39 -11.47 -21.39
N CYS A 239 -2.00 -10.49 -20.72
CA CYS A 239 -3.25 -9.90 -21.19
C CYS A 239 -3.11 -9.20 -22.55
N ALA A 240 -1.97 -8.56 -22.82
CA ALA A 240 -1.68 -7.94 -24.11
C ALA A 240 -1.58 -8.98 -25.21
N LEU A 241 -0.85 -10.08 -24.99
CA LEU A 241 -0.69 -11.16 -25.96
C LEU A 241 -2.02 -11.88 -26.24
N VAL A 242 -2.74 -12.25 -25.19
CA VAL A 242 -4.04 -12.93 -25.32
C VAL A 242 -5.08 -12.00 -25.97
N GLY A 243 -5.14 -10.73 -25.53
CA GLY A 243 -6.06 -9.73 -26.08
C GLY A 243 -5.77 -9.42 -27.55
N ALA A 244 -4.49 -9.27 -27.92
CA ALA A 244 -4.11 -9.07 -29.31
C ALA A 244 -4.46 -10.30 -30.18
N ALA A 245 -4.18 -11.52 -29.71
CA ALA A 245 -4.55 -12.74 -30.41
C ALA A 245 -6.07 -12.86 -30.60
N MET A 246 -6.87 -12.50 -29.59
CA MET A 246 -8.34 -12.48 -29.69
C MET A 246 -8.83 -11.39 -30.67
N ALA A 247 -8.23 -10.21 -30.66
CA ALA A 247 -8.58 -9.11 -31.56
C ALA A 247 -8.27 -9.47 -33.03
N VAL A 248 -7.11 -10.08 -33.32
CA VAL A 248 -6.74 -10.56 -34.66
C VAL A 248 -7.60 -11.74 -35.09
N GLY A 249 -7.94 -12.64 -34.17
CA GLY A 249 -8.79 -13.81 -34.43
C GLY A 249 -10.29 -13.48 -34.50
N GLY A 250 -10.72 -12.25 -34.25
CA GLY A 250 -12.14 -11.84 -34.23
C GLY A 250 -12.95 -12.50 -33.12
N VAL A 251 -12.32 -13.05 -32.08
CA VAL A 251 -12.98 -13.79 -30.99
C VAL A 251 -13.64 -12.81 -30.03
N GLY A 252 -14.96 -12.99 -29.80
CA GLY A 252 -15.72 -12.25 -28.80
C GLY A 252 -15.93 -10.76 -29.11
N GLY A 253 -15.82 -10.33 -30.38
CA GLY A 253 -15.97 -8.93 -30.76
C GLY A 253 -14.89 -8.01 -30.23
N MET A 254 -13.71 -8.57 -29.91
CA MET A 254 -12.59 -7.83 -29.36
C MET A 254 -12.03 -6.84 -30.38
N THR A 255 -12.00 -5.55 -30.01
CA THR A 255 -11.39 -4.48 -30.82
C THR A 255 -10.03 -4.09 -30.25
N LEU A 256 -9.23 -3.37 -31.04
CA LEU A 256 -7.98 -2.81 -30.56
C LEU A 256 -8.20 -1.88 -29.36
N GLY A 257 -9.25 -1.05 -29.41
CA GLY A 257 -9.61 -0.16 -28.33
C GLY A 257 -10.01 -0.92 -27.05
N THR A 258 -10.75 -2.02 -27.18
CA THR A 258 -11.07 -2.89 -26.04
C THR A 258 -9.82 -3.42 -25.36
N VAL A 259 -8.82 -3.89 -26.14
CA VAL A 259 -7.54 -4.39 -25.59
C VAL A 259 -6.80 -3.26 -24.85
N VAL A 260 -6.68 -2.08 -25.44
CA VAL A 260 -5.98 -0.94 -24.82
C VAL A 260 -6.67 -0.50 -23.52
N ALA A 261 -8.01 -0.38 -23.53
CA ALA A 261 -8.77 -0.04 -22.33
C ALA A 261 -8.61 -1.10 -21.24
N PHE A 262 -8.68 -2.39 -21.62
CA PHE A 262 -8.50 -3.49 -20.68
C PHE A 262 -7.10 -3.50 -20.05
N LEU A 263 -6.06 -3.23 -20.82
CA LEU A 263 -4.68 -3.13 -20.33
C LEU A 263 -4.50 -1.97 -19.35
N SER A 264 -5.17 -0.84 -19.62
CA SER A 264 -5.21 0.30 -18.66
C SER A 264 -5.89 -0.09 -17.35
N LEU A 265 -7.02 -0.79 -17.41
CA LEU A 265 -7.73 -1.28 -16.23
C LEU A 265 -6.90 -2.35 -15.48
N ASN A 266 -6.23 -3.27 -16.18
CA ASN A 266 -5.35 -4.28 -15.58
C ASN A 266 -4.25 -3.62 -14.75
N LYS A 267 -3.60 -2.58 -15.27
CA LYS A 267 -2.60 -1.81 -14.54
C LYS A 267 -3.18 -1.11 -13.31
N GLY A 268 -4.38 -0.52 -13.45
CA GLY A 268 -5.11 0.11 -12.36
C GLY A 268 -5.60 -0.88 -11.29
N PHE A 269 -5.79 -2.15 -11.65
CA PHE A 269 -6.22 -3.22 -10.75
C PHE A 269 -5.07 -3.79 -9.91
N ASN A 270 -3.89 -3.96 -10.50
CA ASN A 270 -2.74 -4.55 -9.81
C ASN A 270 -2.19 -3.67 -8.67
N MET A 271 -2.28 -2.35 -8.80
CA MET A 271 -1.74 -1.41 -7.81
C MET A 271 -2.47 -1.50 -6.45
N PRO A 272 -3.81 -1.43 -6.36
CA PRO A 272 -4.52 -1.61 -5.09
C PRO A 272 -4.32 -2.98 -4.45
N ILE A 273 -4.19 -4.05 -5.25
CA ILE A 273 -3.91 -5.40 -4.75
C ILE A 273 -2.54 -5.46 -4.08
N SER A 274 -1.53 -4.87 -4.69
CA SER A 274 -0.19 -4.76 -4.09
C SER A 274 -0.22 -3.98 -2.78
N GLN A 275 -0.98 -2.89 -2.71
CA GLN A 275 -1.14 -2.07 -1.49
C GLN A 275 -1.81 -2.86 -0.37
N VAL A 276 -2.90 -3.57 -0.65
CA VAL A 276 -3.58 -4.42 0.34
C VAL A 276 -2.63 -5.53 0.83
N SER A 277 -1.85 -6.14 -0.07
CA SER A 277 -0.87 -7.17 0.30
C SER A 277 0.23 -6.63 1.22
N MET A 278 0.73 -5.42 0.96
CA MET A 278 1.72 -4.76 1.83
C MET A 278 1.13 -4.40 3.19
N GLN A 279 -0.09 -3.89 3.22
CA GLN A 279 -0.76 -3.53 4.47
C GLN A 279 -1.03 -4.76 5.34
N ALA A 280 -1.44 -5.89 4.73
CA ALA A 280 -1.59 -7.15 5.44
C ALA A 280 -0.25 -7.65 6.04
N ASN A 281 0.85 -7.50 5.31
CA ASN A 281 2.19 -7.83 5.81
C ASN A 281 2.60 -6.94 7.00
N SER A 282 2.31 -5.64 6.93
CA SER A 282 2.60 -4.70 8.04
C SER A 282 1.84 -5.07 9.33
N VAL A 283 0.59 -5.51 9.21
CA VAL A 283 -0.23 -5.97 10.36
C VAL A 283 0.31 -7.28 10.95
N ILE A 284 0.89 -8.16 10.13
CA ILE A 284 1.50 -9.41 10.63
C ILE A 284 2.81 -9.14 11.38
N MET A 285 3.50 -8.04 11.03
CA MET A 285 4.79 -7.66 11.63
C MET A 285 4.66 -6.75 12.85
N ALA A 286 3.49 -6.11 13.06
CA ALA A 286 3.17 -5.31 14.25
C ALA A 286 2.70 -6.20 15.40
#